data_c60c4999211c447afa59407f0b1294bb
#
_entry.id   c60c4999211c447afa59407f0b1294bb
#
_cell.length_a   1.000
_cell.length_b   1.000
_cell.length_c   1.000
_cell.angle_alpha   90.00
_cell.angle_beta   90.00
_cell.angle_gamma   90.00
#
_symmetry.space_group_name_H-M   'P 1'
#
loop_
_entity.id
_entity.type
_entity.pdbx_description
1 polymer ?
#
loop_
_entity_poly.entity_id
_entity_poly.type
_entity_poly.pdbx_seq_one_letter_code
_entity_poly.pdbx_strand_id
1 'polypeptide(L)'
;DFFITATERQRSIMLDQFNKYTPFTPHIVTIPVGSVDKLRKPEGERKPFSIITASRLANEKHVDWLAKAVVKAKESLPQVNFDIYGTGAEETKLKAIIEENQAQDYIHLKGHQDLTEVYKDYELYLSGSKSEGFGLTLLEAVGSGLGMIGFDVRYGNQTFIKDNENGYLIPRFEKDDEPAIVAALAEKIV
;
A
#
# COMPACT_ATOMS: atom_id res chain seq x y z
N ASP A 1 -0.81 14.58 30.79
CA ASP A 1 -1.44 13.58 29.92
C ASP A 1 -0.36 12.74 29.24
N PHE A 2 -0.69 11.49 28.99
CA PHE A 2 0.20 10.50 28.42
C PHE A 2 -0.43 9.96 27.12
N PHE A 3 0.36 9.91 26.04
CA PHE A 3 -0.10 9.42 24.73
C PHE A 3 0.84 8.32 24.23
N ILE A 4 0.27 7.36 23.52
CA ILE A 4 1.01 6.28 22.85
C ILE A 4 0.79 6.41 21.35
N THR A 5 1.87 6.33 20.58
CA THR A 5 1.84 6.26 19.12
C THR A 5 2.47 4.95 18.64
N ALA A 6 2.06 4.48 17.49
CA ALA A 6 2.60 3.24 16.90
C ALA A 6 3.91 3.48 16.12
N THR A 7 4.18 4.73 15.70
CA THR A 7 5.37 5.08 14.93
C THR A 7 5.99 6.39 15.42
N GLU A 8 7.31 6.55 15.25
CA GLU A 8 8.01 7.82 15.52
C GLU A 8 7.47 8.95 14.64
N ARG A 9 7.01 8.64 13.42
CA ARG A 9 6.40 9.64 12.53
C ARG A 9 5.10 10.20 13.12
N GLN A 10 4.24 9.34 13.68
CA GLN A 10 3.03 9.80 14.40
C GLN A 10 3.40 10.65 15.60
N ARG A 11 4.39 10.20 16.40
CA ARG A 11 4.87 10.95 17.58
C ARG A 11 5.35 12.34 17.20
N SER A 12 6.23 12.46 16.21
CA SER A 12 6.76 13.74 15.73
C SER A 12 5.63 14.70 15.32
N ILE A 13 4.69 14.23 14.51
CA ILE A 13 3.57 15.05 14.03
C ILE A 13 2.66 15.48 15.20
N MET A 14 2.38 14.59 16.16
CA MET A 14 1.60 14.96 17.34
C MET A 14 2.32 16.03 18.18
N LEU A 15 3.61 15.90 18.41
CA LEU A 15 4.40 16.91 19.13
C LEU A 15 4.36 18.25 18.41
N ASP A 16 4.53 18.28 17.10
CA ASP A 16 4.45 19.51 16.31
C ASP A 16 3.08 20.19 16.43
N GLN A 17 2.00 19.39 16.42
CA GLN A 17 0.63 19.88 16.60
C GLN A 17 0.42 20.46 18.00
N PHE A 18 0.84 19.76 19.05
CA PHE A 18 0.73 20.26 20.42
C PHE A 18 1.52 21.55 20.60
N ASN A 19 2.77 21.59 20.16
CA ASN A 19 3.63 22.77 20.27
C ASN A 19 3.05 23.98 19.51
N LYS A 20 2.32 23.75 18.42
CA LYS A 20 1.70 24.83 17.62
C LYS A 20 0.44 25.41 18.25
N TYR A 21 -0.36 24.58 18.92
CA TYR A 21 -1.71 24.98 19.33
C TYR A 21 -1.92 25.04 20.85
N THR A 22 -0.97 24.58 21.64
CA THR A 22 -1.09 24.58 23.10
C THR A 22 0.24 24.91 23.79
N PRO A 23 0.22 25.54 24.97
CA PRO A 23 1.44 25.73 25.80
C PRO A 23 1.85 24.44 26.53
N PHE A 24 1.11 23.36 26.34
CA PHE A 24 1.33 22.10 27.02
C PHE A 24 2.14 21.15 26.15
N THR A 25 3.24 20.61 26.69
CA THR A 25 4.03 19.56 26.03
C THR A 25 3.64 18.21 26.62
N PRO A 26 2.92 17.35 25.86
CA PRO A 26 2.50 16.05 26.35
C PRO A 26 3.68 15.08 26.40
N HIS A 27 3.57 14.10 27.31
CA HIS A 27 4.46 12.95 27.29
C HIS A 27 3.97 11.94 26.23
N ILE A 28 4.69 11.80 25.14
CA ILE A 28 4.33 10.90 24.03
C ILE A 28 5.41 9.82 23.89
N VAL A 29 5.00 8.57 23.93
CA VAL A 29 5.87 7.39 23.77
C VAL A 29 5.48 6.64 22.52
N THR A 30 6.47 6.20 21.74
CA THR A 30 6.25 5.28 20.62
C THR A 30 6.35 3.85 21.11
N ILE A 31 5.28 3.07 20.88
CA ILE A 31 5.26 1.63 21.11
C ILE A 31 4.94 0.97 19.76
N PRO A 32 5.94 0.41 19.05
CA PRO A 32 5.72 -0.25 17.78
C PRO A 32 4.76 -1.45 17.91
N VAL A 33 3.99 -1.70 16.86
CA VAL A 33 3.19 -2.92 16.77
C VAL A 33 4.14 -4.10 16.55
N GLY A 34 4.14 -5.06 17.46
CA GLY A 34 4.98 -6.26 17.43
C GLY A 34 4.20 -7.47 16.92
N SER A 35 4.11 -7.69 15.61
CA SER A 35 3.45 -8.86 15.06
C SER A 35 4.08 -9.39 13.77
N VAL A 36 5.38 -9.18 13.62
CA VAL A 36 6.13 -9.58 12.40
C VAL A 36 6.94 -10.88 12.56
N ASP A 37 6.82 -11.56 13.70
CA ASP A 37 7.62 -12.75 14.01
C ASP A 37 7.37 -13.94 13.06
N LYS A 38 6.25 -13.91 12.36
CA LYS A 38 5.83 -14.96 11.43
C LYS A 38 6.11 -14.65 9.95
N LEU A 39 6.56 -13.44 9.63
CA LEU A 39 6.83 -13.08 8.25
C LEU A 39 8.01 -13.86 7.68
N ARG A 40 7.86 -14.30 6.45
CA ARG A 40 8.83 -15.10 5.73
C ARG A 40 9.47 -14.32 4.60
N LYS A 41 10.78 -14.25 4.60
CA LYS A 41 11.53 -13.89 3.38
C LYS A 41 11.51 -15.07 2.42
N PRO A 42 11.58 -14.82 1.10
CA PRO A 42 11.64 -15.92 0.14
C PRO A 42 12.92 -16.72 0.36
N GLU A 43 12.77 -18.05 0.29
CA GLU A 43 13.90 -19.00 0.27
C GLU A 43 14.39 -19.31 -1.15
N GLY A 44 13.75 -18.70 -2.17
CA GLY A 44 14.01 -18.89 -3.58
C GLY A 44 13.61 -17.67 -4.40
N GLU A 45 13.52 -17.87 -5.71
CA GLU A 45 13.06 -16.81 -6.62
C GLU A 45 11.58 -16.54 -6.43
N ARG A 46 11.20 -15.26 -6.43
CA ARG A 46 9.82 -14.81 -6.44
C ARG A 46 9.20 -15.02 -7.82
N LYS A 47 7.88 -15.05 -7.88
CA LYS A 47 7.18 -15.01 -9.17
C LYS A 47 7.53 -13.69 -9.88
N PRO A 48 8.17 -13.72 -11.04
CA PRO A 48 8.58 -12.50 -11.71
C PRO A 48 7.36 -11.67 -12.12
N PHE A 49 7.48 -10.34 -12.08
CA PHE A 49 6.44 -9.39 -12.44
C PHE A 49 5.14 -9.53 -11.64
N SER A 50 5.23 -10.06 -10.41
CA SER A 50 4.08 -10.30 -9.54
C SER A 50 3.85 -9.14 -8.59
N ILE A 51 2.64 -8.63 -8.60
CA ILE A 51 2.19 -7.52 -7.78
C ILE A 51 1.07 -7.98 -6.85
N ILE A 52 1.10 -7.50 -5.61
CA ILE A 52 0.07 -7.77 -4.62
C ILE A 52 -0.44 -6.46 -3.99
N THR A 53 -1.72 -6.41 -3.68
CA THR A 53 -2.29 -5.49 -2.68
C THR A 53 -3.17 -6.26 -1.71
N ALA A 54 -3.22 -5.79 -0.47
CA ALA A 54 -4.03 -6.40 0.57
C ALA A 54 -4.69 -5.33 1.45
N SER A 55 -6.03 -5.25 1.38
CA SER A 55 -6.80 -4.30 2.17
C SER A 55 -8.28 -4.66 2.18
N ARG A 56 -9.07 -3.99 3.02
CA ARG A 56 -10.52 -3.94 2.78
C ARG A 56 -10.77 -3.29 1.42
N LEU A 57 -11.69 -3.84 0.63
CA LEU A 57 -12.09 -3.24 -0.64
C LEU A 57 -13.11 -2.13 -0.39
N ALA A 58 -12.61 -1.00 0.11
CA ALA A 58 -13.37 0.17 0.48
C ALA A 58 -12.85 1.40 -0.28
N ASN A 59 -13.71 2.39 -0.48
CA ASN A 59 -13.41 3.54 -1.32
C ASN A 59 -12.10 4.25 -0.93
N GLU A 60 -11.83 4.41 0.37
CA GLU A 60 -10.62 5.07 0.88
C GLU A 60 -9.31 4.30 0.57
N LYS A 61 -9.40 3.06 0.11
CA LYS A 61 -8.25 2.22 -0.27
C LYS A 61 -7.89 2.34 -1.75
N HIS A 62 -8.76 2.94 -2.56
CA HIS A 62 -8.56 3.22 -3.98
C HIS A 62 -7.91 2.08 -4.78
N VAL A 63 -8.33 0.83 -4.52
CA VAL A 63 -7.83 -0.36 -5.24
C VAL A 63 -8.19 -0.30 -6.73
N ASP A 64 -9.24 0.42 -7.08
CA ASP A 64 -9.64 0.73 -8.46
C ASP A 64 -8.54 1.51 -9.22
N TRP A 65 -7.87 2.47 -8.59
CA TRP A 65 -6.74 3.16 -9.20
C TRP A 65 -5.55 2.22 -9.44
N LEU A 66 -5.31 1.31 -8.51
CA LEU A 66 -4.25 0.31 -8.64
C LEU A 66 -4.53 -0.64 -9.83
N ALA A 67 -5.77 -1.12 -9.95
CA ALA A 67 -6.18 -1.98 -11.07
C ALA A 67 -6.01 -1.26 -12.42
N LYS A 68 -6.49 -0.02 -12.53
CA LYS A 68 -6.32 0.82 -13.73
C LYS A 68 -4.85 1.10 -14.06
N ALA A 69 -4.02 1.32 -13.04
CA ALA A 69 -2.58 1.52 -13.23
C ALA A 69 -1.89 0.27 -13.77
N VAL A 70 -2.25 -0.92 -13.27
CA VAL A 70 -1.74 -2.19 -13.79
C VAL A 70 -2.22 -2.45 -15.22
N VAL A 71 -3.49 -2.14 -15.54
CA VAL A 71 -3.99 -2.20 -16.93
C VAL A 71 -3.12 -1.34 -17.84
N LYS A 72 -2.81 -0.10 -17.43
CA LYS A 72 -1.95 0.80 -18.20
C LYS A 72 -0.51 0.29 -18.28
N ALA A 73 0.06 -0.22 -17.19
CA ALA A 73 1.42 -0.76 -17.15
C ALA A 73 1.58 -2.02 -18.04
N LYS A 74 0.49 -2.78 -18.29
CA LYS A 74 0.48 -3.97 -19.13
C LYS A 74 0.98 -3.70 -20.55
N GLU A 75 0.78 -2.49 -21.08
CA GLU A 75 1.26 -2.09 -22.40
C GLU A 75 2.80 -2.16 -22.52
N SER A 76 3.50 -1.79 -21.45
CA SER A 76 4.96 -1.78 -21.37
C SER A 76 5.54 -2.99 -20.67
N LEU A 77 4.76 -3.68 -19.85
CA LEU A 77 5.14 -4.83 -19.05
C LEU A 77 4.16 -6.00 -19.28
N PRO A 78 4.26 -6.70 -20.44
CA PRO A 78 3.28 -7.73 -20.81
C PRO A 78 3.17 -8.91 -19.85
N GLN A 79 4.18 -9.16 -19.01
CA GLN A 79 4.20 -10.26 -18.05
C GLN A 79 3.58 -9.90 -16.69
N VAL A 80 3.17 -8.64 -16.46
CA VAL A 80 2.65 -8.20 -15.17
C VAL A 80 1.43 -9.02 -14.74
N ASN A 81 1.42 -9.41 -13.48
CA ASN A 81 0.30 -10.04 -12.79
C ASN A 81 -0.01 -9.30 -11.50
N PHE A 82 -1.29 -9.10 -11.21
CA PHE A 82 -1.75 -8.38 -10.03
C PHE A 82 -2.81 -9.15 -9.27
N ASP A 83 -2.49 -9.55 -8.05
CA ASP A 83 -3.41 -10.23 -7.14
C ASP A 83 -3.91 -9.26 -6.06
N ILE A 84 -5.23 -9.17 -5.93
CA ILE A 84 -5.94 -8.29 -5.00
C ILE A 84 -6.54 -9.14 -3.88
N TYR A 85 -6.01 -8.99 -2.68
CA TYR A 85 -6.48 -9.67 -1.48
C TYR A 85 -7.35 -8.75 -0.62
N GLY A 86 -8.48 -9.29 -0.20
CA GLY A 86 -9.47 -8.62 0.61
C GLY A 86 -10.88 -8.74 0.08
N THR A 87 -11.81 -8.20 0.84
CA THR A 87 -13.24 -8.13 0.49
C THR A 87 -13.81 -6.76 0.85
N GLY A 88 -14.93 -6.37 0.26
CA GLY A 88 -15.59 -5.12 0.59
C GLY A 88 -16.54 -4.59 -0.47
N ALA A 89 -17.07 -3.39 -0.23
CA ALA A 89 -18.12 -2.78 -1.07
C ALA A 89 -17.66 -2.47 -2.50
N GLU A 90 -16.34 -2.25 -2.71
CA GLU A 90 -15.78 -1.90 -4.02
C GLU A 90 -15.54 -3.13 -4.93
N GLU A 91 -15.83 -4.36 -4.47
CA GLU A 91 -15.56 -5.57 -5.24
C GLU A 91 -16.30 -5.60 -6.59
N THR A 92 -17.55 -5.16 -6.62
CA THR A 92 -18.35 -5.08 -7.86
C THR A 92 -17.73 -4.12 -8.87
N LYS A 93 -17.25 -2.96 -8.40
CA LYS A 93 -16.56 -1.97 -9.23
C LYS A 93 -15.25 -2.53 -9.80
N LEU A 94 -14.49 -3.26 -8.99
CA LEU A 94 -13.25 -3.89 -9.44
C LEU A 94 -13.51 -4.97 -10.49
N LYS A 95 -14.54 -5.80 -10.33
CA LYS A 95 -14.97 -6.78 -11.35
C LYS A 95 -15.30 -6.11 -12.67
N ALA A 96 -16.04 -4.99 -12.63
CA ALA A 96 -16.37 -4.22 -13.83
C ALA A 96 -15.11 -3.68 -14.51
N ILE A 97 -14.17 -3.09 -13.77
CA ILE A 97 -12.90 -2.60 -14.33
C ILE A 97 -12.11 -3.73 -15.00
N ILE A 98 -12.01 -4.89 -14.35
CA ILE A 98 -11.30 -6.06 -14.90
C ILE A 98 -11.95 -6.53 -16.19
N GLU A 99 -13.28 -6.61 -16.23
CA GLU A 99 -14.05 -7.06 -17.39
C GLU A 99 -13.99 -6.08 -18.57
N GLU A 100 -14.22 -4.79 -18.31
CA GLU A 100 -14.16 -3.71 -19.31
C GLU A 100 -12.79 -3.61 -20.00
N ASN A 101 -11.72 -3.92 -19.27
CA ASN A 101 -10.34 -3.88 -19.79
C ASN A 101 -9.81 -5.25 -20.22
N GLN A 102 -10.64 -6.31 -20.24
CA GLN A 102 -10.24 -7.67 -20.59
C GLN A 102 -9.01 -8.14 -19.79
N ALA A 103 -8.98 -7.81 -18.50
CA ALA A 103 -7.83 -8.00 -17.63
C ALA A 103 -7.88 -9.28 -16.76
N GLN A 104 -8.83 -10.20 -17.02
CA GLN A 104 -9.08 -11.40 -16.23
C GLN A 104 -7.88 -12.34 -16.16
N ASP A 105 -7.01 -12.30 -17.18
CA ASP A 105 -5.85 -13.19 -17.29
C ASP A 105 -4.66 -12.73 -16.42
N TYR A 106 -4.69 -11.48 -15.89
CA TYR A 106 -3.55 -10.91 -15.16
C TYR A 106 -3.94 -10.05 -13.94
N ILE A 107 -5.23 -9.80 -13.69
CA ILE A 107 -5.73 -9.15 -12.46
C ILE A 107 -6.75 -10.06 -11.79
N HIS A 108 -6.46 -10.50 -10.56
CA HIS A 108 -7.28 -11.49 -9.88
C HIS A 108 -7.75 -11.00 -8.50
N LEU A 109 -9.04 -11.15 -8.23
CA LEU A 109 -9.62 -10.97 -6.91
C LEU A 109 -9.49 -12.27 -6.13
N LYS A 110 -8.67 -12.28 -5.09
CA LYS A 110 -8.31 -13.48 -4.30
C LYS A 110 -9.16 -13.65 -3.04
N GLY A 111 -10.02 -12.66 -2.72
CA GLY A 111 -10.78 -12.66 -1.49
C GLY A 111 -9.91 -12.46 -0.25
N HIS A 112 -10.50 -12.68 0.93
CA HIS A 112 -9.78 -12.58 2.20
C HIS A 112 -9.05 -13.87 2.53
N GLN A 113 -7.75 -13.78 2.83
CA GLN A 113 -6.90 -14.92 3.19
C GLN A 113 -5.86 -14.52 4.25
N ASP A 114 -5.29 -15.49 4.93
CA ASP A 114 -4.06 -15.30 5.72
C ASP A 114 -2.88 -15.15 4.75
N LEU A 115 -2.19 -14.02 4.84
CA LEU A 115 -1.11 -13.68 3.92
C LEU A 115 0.30 -13.97 4.47
N THR A 116 0.41 -14.56 5.65
CA THR A 116 1.69 -14.82 6.32
C THR A 116 2.69 -15.56 5.42
N GLU A 117 2.23 -16.54 4.65
CA GLU A 117 3.06 -17.30 3.69
C GLU A 117 2.92 -16.82 2.24
N VAL A 118 2.04 -15.85 1.98
CA VAL A 118 1.71 -15.42 0.61
C VAL A 118 2.66 -14.32 0.12
N TYR A 119 2.96 -13.33 0.96
CA TYR A 119 3.78 -12.17 0.56
C TYR A 119 5.13 -12.57 -0.04
N LYS A 120 5.75 -13.61 0.44
CA LYS A 120 7.08 -14.07 -0.02
C LYS A 120 7.14 -14.40 -1.51
N ASP A 121 5.99 -14.69 -2.13
CA ASP A 121 5.91 -15.08 -3.54
C ASP A 121 5.87 -13.87 -4.50
N TYR A 122 5.68 -12.66 -3.98
CA TYR A 122 5.51 -11.44 -4.78
C TYR A 122 6.73 -10.54 -4.75
N GLU A 123 6.90 -9.75 -5.81
CA GLU A 123 7.99 -8.77 -5.93
C GLU A 123 7.59 -7.40 -5.42
N LEU A 124 6.33 -6.98 -5.66
CA LEU A 124 5.88 -5.61 -5.46
C LEU A 124 4.55 -5.55 -4.70
N TYR A 125 4.47 -4.66 -3.73
CA TYR A 125 3.23 -4.29 -3.03
C TYR A 125 2.75 -2.91 -3.46
N LEU A 126 1.48 -2.79 -3.82
CA LEU A 126 0.84 -1.51 -4.13
C LEU A 126 -0.12 -1.07 -3.02
N SER A 127 -0.04 0.20 -2.63
CA SER A 127 -0.97 0.84 -1.70
C SER A 127 -1.67 2.02 -2.38
N GLY A 128 -3.01 1.93 -2.51
CA GLY A 128 -3.85 3.00 -3.03
C GLY A 128 -4.38 3.95 -1.94
N SER A 129 -4.07 3.68 -0.67
CA SER A 129 -4.61 4.45 0.46
C SER A 129 -4.17 5.91 0.43
N LYS A 130 -5.13 6.83 0.51
CA LYS A 130 -4.88 8.29 0.67
C LYS A 130 -4.66 8.71 2.12
N SER A 131 -4.84 7.80 3.04
CA SER A 131 -4.55 7.95 4.46
C SER A 131 -4.34 6.57 5.07
N GLU A 132 -3.27 6.39 5.80
CA GLU A 132 -2.96 5.12 6.43
C GLU A 132 -2.42 5.36 7.85
N GLY A 133 -3.19 4.96 8.84
CA GLY A 133 -2.84 5.19 10.25
C GLY A 133 -1.53 4.51 10.64
N PHE A 134 -1.47 3.20 10.53
CA PHE A 134 -0.24 2.42 10.71
C PHE A 134 0.11 1.63 9.44
N GLY A 135 -0.84 0.84 8.93
CA GLY A 135 -0.64 -0.01 7.75
C GLY A 135 0.00 -1.35 8.10
N LEU A 136 -0.73 -2.23 8.78
CA LEU A 136 -0.24 -3.58 9.09
C LEU A 136 0.18 -4.32 7.82
N THR A 137 -0.58 -4.23 6.74
CA THR A 137 -0.25 -4.86 5.47
C THR A 137 1.01 -4.27 4.80
N LEU A 138 1.29 -2.97 5.03
CA LEU A 138 2.56 -2.35 4.61
C LEU A 138 3.74 -2.91 5.41
N LEU A 139 3.58 -3.03 6.74
CA LEU A 139 4.59 -3.64 7.59
C LEU A 139 4.86 -5.08 7.19
N GLU A 140 3.81 -5.86 6.93
CA GLU A 140 3.91 -7.26 6.49
C GLU A 140 4.63 -7.37 5.13
N ALA A 141 4.26 -6.54 4.17
CA ALA A 141 4.88 -6.53 2.84
C ALA A 141 6.37 -6.16 2.90
N VAL A 142 6.73 -5.05 3.59
CA VAL A 142 8.14 -4.64 3.72
C VAL A 142 8.94 -5.65 4.55
N GLY A 143 8.33 -6.22 5.60
CA GLY A 143 8.94 -7.28 6.42
C GLY A 143 9.19 -8.57 5.65
N SER A 144 8.39 -8.84 4.61
CA SER A 144 8.59 -9.93 3.66
C SER A 144 9.53 -9.55 2.52
N GLY A 145 10.07 -8.34 2.52
CA GLY A 145 11.08 -7.87 1.57
C GLY A 145 10.53 -7.51 0.18
N LEU A 146 9.25 -7.11 0.05
CA LEU A 146 8.69 -6.63 -1.21
C LEU A 146 9.15 -5.20 -1.51
N GLY A 147 9.28 -4.87 -2.79
CA GLY A 147 9.28 -3.49 -3.24
C GLY A 147 7.93 -2.83 -2.94
N MET A 148 7.91 -1.52 -2.71
CA MET A 148 6.72 -0.82 -2.23
C MET A 148 6.39 0.37 -3.13
N ILE A 149 5.12 0.51 -3.56
CA ILE A 149 4.65 1.75 -4.19
C ILE A 149 3.38 2.21 -3.46
N GLY A 150 3.35 3.48 -3.09
CA GLY A 150 2.19 4.08 -2.45
C GLY A 150 2.23 5.60 -2.49
N PHE A 151 1.17 6.25 -2.03
CA PHE A 151 1.12 7.72 -1.98
C PHE A 151 1.93 8.28 -0.80
N ASP A 152 2.48 9.49 -0.97
CA ASP A 152 3.13 10.26 0.09
C ASP A 152 2.07 10.79 1.07
N VAL A 153 1.55 9.89 1.90
CA VAL A 153 0.50 10.18 2.88
C VAL A 153 0.87 9.69 4.27
N ARG A 154 0.31 10.35 5.29
CA ARG A 154 0.49 10.03 6.71
C ARG A 154 -0.29 8.77 7.06
N TYR A 155 0.21 7.89 7.91
CA TYR A 155 1.54 7.84 8.52
C TYR A 155 2.30 6.59 8.04
N GLY A 156 1.55 5.50 7.75
CA GLY A 156 2.09 4.19 7.39
C GLY A 156 2.95 4.24 6.13
N ASN A 157 2.46 4.84 5.04
CA ASN A 157 3.23 4.90 3.80
C ASN A 157 4.59 5.58 4.04
N GLN A 158 4.61 6.77 4.66
CA GLN A 158 5.85 7.50 4.98
C GLN A 158 6.76 6.77 5.99
N THR A 159 6.21 5.84 6.77
CA THR A 159 6.97 5.04 7.72
C THR A 159 7.68 3.88 7.03
N PHE A 160 6.98 3.15 6.17
CA PHE A 160 7.43 1.88 5.62
C PHE A 160 8.01 1.99 4.21
N ILE A 161 7.60 3.01 3.43
CA ILE A 161 8.16 3.25 2.10
C ILE A 161 9.27 4.30 2.21
N LYS A 162 10.49 3.89 1.84
CA LYS A 162 11.65 4.76 1.73
C LYS A 162 11.86 5.07 0.26
N ASP A 163 11.50 6.31 -0.13
CA ASP A 163 11.51 6.72 -1.52
C ASP A 163 12.88 6.54 -2.17
N ASN A 164 12.90 5.89 -3.33
CA ASN A 164 14.11 5.48 -4.06
C ASN A 164 15.03 4.48 -3.34
N GLU A 165 14.62 3.88 -2.20
CA GLU A 165 15.40 2.85 -1.49
C GLU A 165 14.71 1.48 -1.57
N ASN A 166 13.49 1.37 -1.02
CA ASN A 166 12.70 0.14 -1.06
C ASN A 166 11.42 0.28 -1.87
N GLY A 167 11.23 1.40 -2.56
CA GLY A 167 10.06 1.67 -3.38
C GLY A 167 9.91 3.15 -3.72
N TYR A 168 8.68 3.54 -4.06
CA TYR A 168 8.37 4.89 -4.48
C TYR A 168 7.19 5.48 -3.73
N LEU A 169 7.34 6.73 -3.29
CA LEU A 169 6.25 7.56 -2.76
C LEU A 169 5.74 8.48 -3.88
N ILE A 170 4.52 8.23 -4.32
CA ILE A 170 3.85 9.07 -5.32
C ILE A 170 3.33 10.33 -4.64
N PRO A 171 3.63 11.54 -5.15
CA PRO A 171 3.15 12.78 -4.58
C PRO A 171 1.63 12.77 -4.43
N ARG A 172 1.13 13.34 -3.33
CA ARG A 172 -0.30 13.53 -3.15
C ARG A 172 -0.84 14.57 -4.14
N PHE A 173 -1.81 14.18 -4.92
CA PHE A 173 -2.53 15.10 -5.80
C PHE A 173 -3.51 15.95 -4.98
N GLU A 174 -3.55 17.26 -5.22
CA GLU A 174 -4.47 18.19 -4.53
C GLU A 174 -5.92 17.92 -4.91
N LYS A 175 -6.15 17.48 -6.14
CA LYS A 175 -7.45 17.02 -6.65
C LYS A 175 -7.34 15.55 -7.02
N ASP A 176 -8.45 14.84 -6.93
CA ASP A 176 -8.53 13.43 -7.37
C ASP A 176 -8.58 13.39 -8.91
N ASP A 177 -7.48 13.80 -9.52
CA ASP A 177 -7.25 13.65 -10.97
C ASP A 177 -6.87 12.18 -11.23
N GLU A 178 -7.87 11.34 -11.36
CA GLU A 178 -7.69 9.89 -11.54
C GLU A 178 -6.77 9.58 -12.75
N PRO A 179 -6.89 10.22 -13.93
CA PRO A 179 -5.97 9.94 -15.03
C PRO A 179 -4.50 10.22 -14.69
N ALA A 180 -4.21 11.32 -13.99
CA ALA A 180 -2.85 11.66 -13.57
C ALA A 180 -2.34 10.71 -12.50
N ILE A 181 -3.18 10.33 -11.54
CA ILE A 181 -2.88 9.35 -10.48
C ILE A 181 -2.53 7.98 -11.08
N VAL A 182 -3.38 7.48 -11.97
CA VAL A 182 -3.19 6.21 -12.67
C VAL A 182 -1.91 6.22 -13.50
N ALA A 183 -1.62 7.32 -14.19
CA ALA A 183 -0.39 7.47 -14.96
C ALA A 183 0.86 7.44 -14.08
N ALA A 184 0.85 8.16 -12.95
CA ALA A 184 1.98 8.18 -12.02
C ALA A 184 2.23 6.81 -11.37
N LEU A 185 1.17 6.08 -11.00
CA LEU A 185 1.27 4.71 -10.51
C LEU A 185 1.85 3.77 -11.57
N ALA A 186 1.33 3.82 -12.79
CA ALA A 186 1.77 2.96 -13.89
C ALA A 186 3.25 3.21 -14.27
N GLU A 187 3.72 4.46 -14.25
CA GLU A 187 5.13 4.81 -14.47
C GLU A 187 6.07 4.15 -13.47
N LYS A 188 5.65 4.01 -12.20
CA LYS A 188 6.50 3.40 -11.16
C LYS A 188 6.38 1.88 -11.11
N ILE A 189 5.39 1.29 -11.76
CA ILE A 189 5.25 -0.17 -11.91
C ILE A 189 6.18 -0.69 -13.02
N VAL A 190 6.43 0.09 -14.05
CA VAL A 190 7.30 -0.22 -15.20
C VAL A 190 8.77 0.09 -14.87
#